data_7af1ce1be687813d07bc819f3eb281bc
#
_entry.id   7af1ce1be687813d07bc819f3eb281bc
#
_cell.length_a   1.000
_cell.length_b   1.000
_cell.length_c   1.000
_cell.angle_alpha   90.00
_cell.angle_beta   90.00
_cell.angle_gamma   90.00
#
_symmetry.space_group_name_H-M   'P 1'
#
loop_
_entity.id
_entity.type
_entity.pdbx_description
1 polymer ?
#
loop_
_entity_poly.entity_id
_entity_poly.type
_entity_poly.pdbx_seq_one_letter_code
_entity_poly.pdbx_strand_id
1 'polypeptide(L)'
;MKVLHLDDEPDFADLTAQFLEQENERFEVQTATSGTDGLAILRAEDIDCIVSDYDMPVMDGLEFLAAVREEYPDLPFILFTGKGSEEIASEAITAGVTEYIQKENGTDQYAILANRITNLIERYRAVRTIDRSYRAMKTASEGISLIDPDGTFSYVNPAFADLFGYEQEELTGDHWNVLYHDNEADRLENDIIPAVKKNEHWSGETVRLMKDGDRLITKHRLAHAADGVIVCTARDITPERTQLMEESTQFDVLTDAMTDRAFFTLDHEGYITRWNDGARRFTGYDVEEILGAHVSTLFEGSDSANDLIEQLLDTAKTSGSASHDGLQIRQNGTHCWADMTLSASFDESGALRGYGIILKETNEQHVPQ
;
A
#
# COMPACT_ATOMS: atom_id res chain seq x y z
N MET A 1 13.53 28.13 -8.00
CA MET A 1 14.59 28.07 -6.96
C MET A 1 14.59 29.42 -6.27
N LYS A 2 14.20 29.43 -4.97
CA LYS A 2 14.17 30.69 -4.22
C LYS A 2 15.50 30.92 -3.52
N VAL A 3 16.11 32.03 -3.82
CA VAL A 3 17.41 32.46 -3.27
C VAL A 3 17.18 33.71 -2.43
N LEU A 4 17.68 33.71 -1.21
CA LEU A 4 17.72 34.91 -0.38
C LEU A 4 19.11 35.53 -0.45
N HIS A 5 19.19 36.75 -0.94
CA HIS A 5 20.45 37.52 -0.99
C HIS A 5 20.46 38.65 0.02
N LEU A 6 21.45 38.62 0.90
CA LEU A 6 21.65 39.67 1.93
C LEU A 6 22.89 40.50 1.59
N ASP A 7 22.69 41.81 1.55
CA ASP A 7 23.79 42.79 1.40
C ASP A 7 23.30 44.13 1.96
N ASP A 8 24.09 44.81 2.79
CA ASP A 8 23.69 46.08 3.40
C ASP A 8 23.68 47.26 2.42
N GLU A 9 24.23 47.07 1.20
CA GLU A 9 24.10 47.98 0.09
C GLU A 9 22.92 47.63 -0.81
N PRO A 10 21.72 48.29 -0.71
CA PRO A 10 20.52 47.91 -1.45
C PRO A 10 20.71 47.86 -2.97
N ASP A 11 21.44 48.83 -3.52
CA ASP A 11 21.71 48.90 -4.97
C ASP A 11 22.54 47.68 -5.44
N PHE A 12 23.47 47.21 -4.61
CA PHE A 12 24.27 46.02 -4.91
C PHE A 12 23.48 44.75 -4.75
N ALA A 13 22.63 44.69 -3.73
CA ALA A 13 21.73 43.54 -3.52
C ALA A 13 20.80 43.35 -4.72
N ASP A 14 20.16 44.43 -5.19
CA ASP A 14 19.26 44.40 -6.34
C ASP A 14 19.97 44.08 -7.65
N LEU A 15 21.16 44.62 -7.84
CA LEU A 15 22.00 44.34 -9.02
C LEU A 15 22.40 42.87 -9.07
N THR A 16 22.85 42.31 -7.94
CA THR A 16 23.20 40.89 -7.81
C THR A 16 21.99 39.99 -8.10
N ALA A 17 20.82 40.34 -7.56
CA ALA A 17 19.59 39.62 -7.83
C ALA A 17 19.25 39.56 -9.33
N GLN A 18 19.31 40.71 -10.02
CA GLN A 18 19.06 40.81 -11.45
C GLN A 18 20.03 39.95 -12.27
N PHE A 19 21.33 39.99 -11.97
CA PHE A 19 22.31 39.16 -12.67
C PHE A 19 22.08 37.66 -12.42
N LEU A 20 21.79 37.24 -11.19
CA LEU A 20 21.51 35.85 -10.87
C LEU A 20 20.27 35.33 -11.62
N GLU A 21 19.19 36.11 -11.67
CA GLU A 21 17.98 35.77 -12.42
C GLU A 21 18.22 35.76 -13.95
N GLN A 22 19.11 36.62 -14.45
CA GLN A 22 19.52 36.61 -15.86
C GLN A 22 20.35 35.38 -16.21
N GLU A 23 21.26 34.95 -15.32
CA GLU A 23 22.10 33.75 -15.52
C GLU A 23 21.28 32.44 -15.42
N ASN A 24 20.22 32.45 -14.65
CA ASN A 24 19.35 31.28 -14.52
C ASN A 24 17.87 31.68 -14.31
N GLU A 25 17.04 31.55 -15.36
CA GLU A 25 15.61 31.89 -15.36
C GLU A 25 14.77 31.13 -14.29
N ARG A 26 15.33 30.06 -13.68
CA ARG A 26 14.67 29.34 -12.59
C ARG A 26 14.87 30.00 -11.23
N PHE A 27 15.69 31.00 -11.11
CA PHE A 27 15.88 31.72 -9.86
C PHE A 27 14.76 32.75 -9.63
N GLU A 28 14.38 32.86 -8.39
CA GLU A 28 13.53 33.89 -7.81
C GLU A 28 14.35 34.42 -6.62
N VAL A 29 14.95 35.61 -6.79
CA VAL A 29 15.88 36.17 -5.80
C VAL A 29 15.17 37.21 -4.99
N GLN A 30 15.11 36.98 -3.67
CA GLN A 30 14.67 37.99 -2.71
C GLN A 30 15.87 38.67 -2.09
N THR A 31 15.80 39.98 -1.91
CA THR A 31 16.86 40.75 -1.30
C THR A 31 16.49 41.17 0.12
N ALA A 32 17.45 41.21 1.00
CA ALA A 32 17.36 41.79 2.34
C ALA A 32 18.58 42.63 2.65
N THR A 33 18.41 43.73 3.37
CA THR A 33 19.51 44.66 3.71
C THR A 33 19.99 44.53 5.16
N SER A 34 19.46 43.54 5.89
CA SER A 34 19.91 43.22 7.24
C SER A 34 19.67 41.76 7.58
N GLY A 35 20.44 41.20 8.51
CA GLY A 35 20.22 39.85 9.03
C GLY A 35 18.85 39.68 9.67
N THR A 36 18.29 40.71 10.30
CA THR A 36 16.94 40.68 10.91
C THR A 36 15.86 40.53 9.84
N ASP A 37 15.95 41.27 8.73
CA ASP A 37 15.00 41.15 7.63
C ASP A 37 15.14 39.77 6.93
N GLY A 38 16.36 39.29 6.78
CA GLY A 38 16.66 37.95 6.26
C GLY A 38 16.01 36.86 7.09
N LEU A 39 16.08 36.91 8.43
CA LEU A 39 15.38 35.95 9.31
C LEU A 39 13.85 36.05 9.19
N ALA A 40 13.31 37.25 8.99
CA ALA A 40 11.88 37.44 8.79
C ALA A 40 11.39 36.78 7.49
N ILE A 41 12.17 36.94 6.40
CA ILE A 41 11.89 36.29 5.10
C ILE A 41 11.96 34.76 5.23
N LEU A 42 13.01 34.23 5.87
CA LEU A 42 13.16 32.78 6.08
C LEU A 42 12.00 32.13 6.85
N ARG A 43 11.37 32.85 7.76
CA ARG A 43 10.17 32.37 8.51
C ARG A 43 8.88 32.47 7.70
N ALA A 44 8.85 33.35 6.71
CA ALA A 44 7.66 33.59 5.89
C ALA A 44 7.63 32.75 4.62
N GLU A 45 8.80 32.38 4.09
CA GLU A 45 8.93 31.71 2.80
C GLU A 45 9.93 30.56 2.83
N ASP A 46 9.67 29.56 1.95
CA ASP A 46 10.60 28.45 1.72
C ASP A 46 11.78 28.89 0.84
N ILE A 47 12.92 29.16 1.44
CA ILE A 47 14.16 29.53 0.75
C ILE A 47 15.00 28.28 0.48
N ASP A 48 15.55 28.17 -0.71
CA ASP A 48 16.39 27.04 -1.13
C ASP A 48 17.89 27.26 -0.87
N CYS A 49 18.32 28.51 -0.89
CA CYS A 49 19.75 28.90 -0.69
C CYS A 49 19.83 30.33 -0.18
N ILE A 50 20.80 30.59 0.67
CA ILE A 50 21.15 31.93 1.16
C ILE A 50 22.49 32.33 0.53
N VAL A 51 22.58 33.59 0.09
CA VAL A 51 23.81 34.28 -0.29
C VAL A 51 23.92 35.51 0.57
N SER A 52 24.87 35.58 1.47
CA SER A 52 25.02 36.70 2.41
C SER A 52 26.36 37.39 2.24
N ASP A 53 26.34 38.71 2.28
CA ASP A 53 27.58 39.43 2.54
C ASP A 53 28.07 39.14 3.97
N TYR A 54 29.38 39.38 4.19
CA TYR A 54 29.99 39.25 5.50
C TYR A 54 29.82 40.53 6.32
N ASP A 55 30.06 41.69 5.72
CA ASP A 55 30.26 42.98 6.43
C ASP A 55 28.95 43.75 6.48
N MET A 56 28.01 43.28 7.30
CA MET A 56 26.72 43.94 7.49
C MET A 56 26.60 44.58 8.87
N PRO A 57 25.94 45.77 8.99
CA PRO A 57 25.76 46.45 10.27
C PRO A 57 24.85 45.64 11.23
N VAL A 58 25.14 45.74 12.52
CA VAL A 58 24.32 45.14 13.64
C VAL A 58 24.45 43.60 13.75
N MET A 59 24.35 42.89 12.66
CA MET A 59 24.48 41.44 12.57
C MET A 59 25.31 41.14 11.32
N ASP A 60 26.53 40.65 11.48
CA ASP A 60 27.37 40.25 10.39
C ASP A 60 26.95 38.94 9.74
N GLY A 61 27.57 38.56 8.62
CA GLY A 61 27.20 37.35 7.89
C GLY A 61 27.42 36.05 8.66
N LEU A 62 28.36 36.00 9.61
CA LEU A 62 28.59 34.82 10.46
C LEU A 62 27.61 34.75 11.63
N GLU A 63 27.25 35.88 12.22
CA GLU A 63 26.22 35.96 13.24
C GLU A 63 24.86 35.58 12.63
N PHE A 64 24.58 36.03 11.41
CA PHE A 64 23.40 35.62 10.65
C PHE A 64 23.40 34.10 10.34
N LEU A 65 24.54 33.57 9.87
CA LEU A 65 24.68 32.12 9.67
C LEU A 65 24.42 31.34 10.94
N ALA A 66 24.93 31.75 12.09
CA ALA A 66 24.71 31.10 13.37
C ALA A 66 23.21 31.06 13.71
N ALA A 67 22.49 32.18 13.55
CA ALA A 67 21.07 32.26 13.77
C ALA A 67 20.26 31.37 12.79
N VAL A 68 20.68 31.30 11.53
CA VAL A 68 20.06 30.40 10.54
C VAL A 68 20.26 28.95 10.90
N ARG A 69 21.44 28.54 11.36
CA ARG A 69 21.76 27.16 11.71
C ARG A 69 20.94 26.61 12.91
N GLU A 70 20.45 27.47 13.80
CA GLU A 70 19.56 27.06 14.90
C GLU A 70 18.22 26.52 14.38
N GLU A 71 17.64 27.13 13.36
CA GLU A 71 16.32 26.76 12.81
C GLU A 71 16.45 25.89 11.52
N TYR A 72 17.52 26.11 10.71
CA TYR A 72 17.74 25.51 9.39
C TYR A 72 19.16 24.93 9.27
N PRO A 73 19.47 23.82 9.96
CA PRO A 73 20.85 23.31 10.07
C PRO A 73 21.51 22.98 8.73
N ASP A 74 20.75 22.54 7.74
CA ASP A 74 21.26 22.04 6.48
C ASP A 74 21.00 22.97 5.28
N LEU A 75 20.37 24.14 5.49
CA LEU A 75 20.05 25.07 4.40
C LEU A 75 21.33 25.58 3.73
N PRO A 76 21.48 25.48 2.40
CA PRO A 76 22.65 26.00 1.71
C PRO A 76 22.88 27.49 2.01
N PHE A 77 24.09 27.80 2.44
CA PHE A 77 24.50 29.14 2.80
C PHE A 77 25.86 29.46 2.15
N ILE A 78 25.87 30.47 1.31
CA ILE A 78 27.06 31.00 0.65
C ILE A 78 27.44 32.33 1.31
N LEU A 79 28.66 32.45 1.79
CA LEU A 79 29.20 33.75 2.16
C LEU A 79 29.89 34.37 0.94
N PHE A 80 29.34 35.50 0.44
CA PHE A 80 29.77 36.19 -0.76
C PHE A 80 30.27 37.57 -0.39
N THR A 81 31.58 37.74 -0.22
CA THR A 81 32.16 38.94 0.39
C THR A 81 33.32 39.55 -0.40
N GLY A 82 33.42 40.89 -0.37
CA GLY A 82 34.56 41.63 -0.93
C GLY A 82 35.80 41.58 -0.05
N LYS A 83 35.68 41.28 1.25
CA LYS A 83 36.80 41.13 2.16
C LYS A 83 37.30 39.70 2.19
N GLY A 84 38.31 39.38 1.38
CA GLY A 84 38.99 38.10 1.40
C GLY A 84 40.15 38.10 2.39
N SER A 85 40.01 37.41 3.54
CA SER A 85 41.16 37.00 4.37
C SER A 85 41.07 35.51 4.68
N GLU A 86 42.24 34.88 4.83
CA GLU A 86 42.30 33.46 5.25
C GLU A 86 41.64 33.27 6.62
N GLU A 87 41.64 34.29 7.48
CA GLU A 87 41.01 34.27 8.80
C GLU A 87 39.49 34.19 8.69
N ILE A 88 38.85 35.05 7.87
CA ILE A 88 37.37 35.02 7.65
C ILE A 88 36.95 33.71 7.00
N ALA A 89 37.69 33.21 6.03
CA ALA A 89 37.38 31.92 5.39
C ALA A 89 37.46 30.76 6.39
N SER A 90 38.45 30.77 7.29
CA SER A 90 38.59 29.76 8.35
C SER A 90 37.45 29.82 9.39
N GLU A 91 37.05 31.04 9.79
CA GLU A 91 35.90 31.23 10.68
C GLU A 91 34.59 30.79 10.04
N ALA A 92 34.36 31.15 8.78
CA ALA A 92 33.16 30.74 8.03
C ALA A 92 33.04 29.23 7.93
N ILE A 93 34.12 28.53 7.61
CA ILE A 93 34.12 27.04 7.56
C ILE A 93 33.80 26.46 8.94
N THR A 94 34.40 27.01 9.99
CA THR A 94 34.13 26.55 11.37
C THR A 94 32.70 26.83 11.80
N ALA A 95 32.11 27.92 11.36
CA ALA A 95 30.69 28.27 11.61
C ALA A 95 29.69 27.43 10.79
N GLY A 96 30.18 26.62 9.85
CA GLY A 96 29.32 25.74 9.05
C GLY A 96 28.74 26.39 7.80
N VAL A 97 29.46 27.35 7.19
CA VAL A 97 29.13 27.87 5.86
C VAL A 97 29.17 26.71 4.85
N THR A 98 28.25 26.70 3.91
CA THR A 98 28.27 25.66 2.87
C THR A 98 29.36 25.97 1.84
N GLU A 99 29.51 27.24 1.47
CA GLU A 99 30.53 27.69 0.54
C GLU A 99 30.94 29.15 0.84
N TYR A 100 32.21 29.48 0.60
CA TYR A 100 32.75 30.81 0.71
C TYR A 100 33.22 31.27 -0.68
N ILE A 101 32.76 32.43 -1.13
CA ILE A 101 33.09 33.00 -2.44
C ILE A 101 33.49 34.44 -2.25
N GLN A 102 34.66 34.81 -2.81
CA GLN A 102 35.12 36.18 -2.81
C GLN A 102 34.49 36.94 -3.97
N LYS A 103 33.99 38.17 -3.71
CA LYS A 103 33.54 39.11 -4.74
C LYS A 103 34.69 39.53 -5.61
N GLU A 104 34.56 39.37 -6.91
CA GLU A 104 35.55 39.78 -7.91
C GLU A 104 35.03 40.97 -8.74
N ASN A 105 35.94 41.62 -9.48
CA ASN A 105 35.53 42.69 -10.41
C ASN A 105 35.02 42.08 -11.72
N GLY A 106 33.84 42.51 -12.18
CA GLY A 106 33.26 42.08 -13.45
C GLY A 106 32.02 41.20 -13.29
N THR A 107 31.38 40.90 -14.42
CA THR A 107 30.09 40.17 -14.45
C THR A 107 30.26 38.67 -14.42
N ASP A 108 31.43 38.14 -14.77
CA ASP A 108 31.67 36.67 -14.84
C ASP A 108 31.48 35.96 -13.48
N GLN A 109 31.66 36.70 -12.37
CA GLN A 109 31.44 36.20 -11.03
C GLN A 109 29.98 35.72 -10.80
N TYR A 110 29.01 36.39 -11.44
CA TYR A 110 27.59 36.01 -11.25
C TYR A 110 27.25 34.69 -11.93
N ALA A 111 27.88 34.40 -13.08
CA ALA A 111 27.74 33.08 -13.72
C ALA A 111 28.33 31.95 -12.84
N ILE A 112 29.49 32.23 -12.21
CA ILE A 112 30.08 31.26 -11.25
C ILE A 112 29.18 31.09 -10.02
N LEU A 113 28.71 32.20 -9.44
CA LEU A 113 27.81 32.18 -8.28
C LEU A 113 26.50 31.43 -8.59
N ALA A 114 25.87 31.71 -9.73
CA ALA A 114 24.66 31.05 -10.17
C ALA A 114 24.84 29.53 -10.34
N ASN A 115 25.96 29.08 -10.89
CA ASN A 115 26.29 27.67 -11.00
C ASN A 115 26.49 27.02 -9.62
N ARG A 116 27.14 27.69 -8.68
CA ARG A 116 27.35 27.21 -7.31
C ARG A 116 26.02 27.07 -6.58
N ILE A 117 25.18 28.11 -6.63
CA ILE A 117 23.83 28.11 -6.05
C ILE A 117 23.03 26.93 -6.61
N THR A 118 23.04 26.76 -7.94
CA THR A 118 22.31 25.66 -8.60
C THR A 118 22.75 24.29 -8.06
N ASN A 119 24.06 24.03 -8.04
CA ASN A 119 24.61 22.77 -7.56
C ASN A 119 24.25 22.47 -6.08
N LEU A 120 24.36 23.52 -5.24
CA LEU A 120 24.04 23.40 -3.82
C LEU A 120 22.54 23.12 -3.60
N ILE A 121 21.67 23.83 -4.30
CA ILE A 121 20.21 23.60 -4.21
C ILE A 121 19.85 22.19 -4.69
N GLU A 122 20.39 21.75 -5.82
CA GLU A 122 20.09 20.41 -6.35
C GLU A 122 20.55 19.32 -5.40
N ARG A 123 21.77 19.45 -4.83
CA ARG A 123 22.26 18.53 -3.81
C ARG A 123 21.40 18.52 -2.55
N TYR A 124 21.06 19.69 -2.04
CA TYR A 124 20.21 19.85 -0.86
C TYR A 124 18.84 19.21 -1.05
N ARG A 125 18.19 19.51 -2.18
CA ARG A 125 16.88 18.93 -2.53
C ARG A 125 16.94 17.41 -2.69
N ALA A 126 18.00 16.88 -3.29
CA ALA A 126 18.20 15.44 -3.44
C ALA A 126 18.31 14.76 -2.06
N VAL A 127 19.13 15.30 -1.15
CA VAL A 127 19.28 14.77 0.21
C VAL A 127 17.95 14.83 0.98
N ARG A 128 17.24 15.97 0.93
CA ARG A 128 15.92 16.10 1.58
C ARG A 128 14.87 15.13 1.01
N THR A 129 14.91 14.88 -0.30
CA THR A 129 13.99 13.95 -0.95
C THR A 129 14.26 12.53 -0.47
N ILE A 130 15.52 12.11 -0.38
CA ILE A 130 15.93 10.80 0.15
C ILE A 130 15.50 10.67 1.62
N ASP A 131 15.80 11.65 2.46
CA ASP A 131 15.43 11.63 3.89
C ASP A 131 13.90 11.55 4.07
N ARG A 132 13.16 12.34 3.29
CA ARG A 132 11.69 12.33 3.33
C ARG A 132 11.14 10.97 2.89
N SER A 133 11.69 10.38 1.83
CA SER A 133 11.28 9.07 1.34
C SER A 133 11.61 7.98 2.37
N TYR A 134 12.79 8.04 2.97
CA TYR A 134 13.21 7.12 4.02
C TYR A 134 12.30 7.22 5.26
N ARG A 135 11.98 8.43 5.72
CA ARG A 135 11.04 8.64 6.83
C ARG A 135 9.64 8.12 6.51
N ALA A 136 9.15 8.34 5.29
CA ALA A 136 7.87 7.81 4.85
C ALA A 136 7.82 6.28 4.89
N MET A 137 8.86 5.60 4.42
CA MET A 137 8.98 4.14 4.53
C MET A 137 9.08 3.68 5.98
N LYS A 138 9.86 4.36 6.80
CA LYS A 138 10.07 4.03 8.22
C LYS A 138 8.79 4.15 9.05
N THR A 139 7.91 5.13 8.73
CA THR A 139 6.67 5.39 9.48
C THR A 139 5.44 4.71 8.86
N ALA A 140 5.60 4.00 7.74
CA ALA A 140 4.51 3.26 7.12
C ALA A 140 4.02 2.14 8.06
N SER A 141 2.69 1.98 8.13
CA SER A 141 2.04 0.91 8.90
C SER A 141 2.10 -0.45 8.20
N GLU A 142 2.34 -0.46 6.89
CA GLU A 142 2.56 -1.68 6.12
C GLU A 142 4.03 -2.09 6.20
N GLY A 143 4.29 -3.40 6.33
CA GLY A 143 5.65 -3.92 6.31
C GLY A 143 6.30 -3.69 4.95
N ILE A 144 7.47 -3.03 4.95
CA ILE A 144 8.26 -2.76 3.74
C ILE A 144 9.65 -3.35 3.89
N SER A 145 10.10 -4.10 2.88
CA SER A 145 11.49 -4.55 2.79
C SER A 145 12.07 -4.37 1.39
N LEU A 146 13.38 -4.17 1.32
CA LEU A 146 14.18 -4.17 0.11
C LEU A 146 15.08 -5.41 0.12
N ILE A 147 15.06 -6.16 -0.96
CA ILE A 147 15.81 -7.41 -1.12
C ILE A 147 16.77 -7.22 -2.28
N ASP A 148 18.05 -7.34 -2.00
CA ASP A 148 19.12 -7.22 -2.98
C ASP A 148 19.11 -8.40 -3.97
N PRO A 149 19.82 -8.31 -5.11
CA PRO A 149 19.84 -9.36 -6.13
C PRO A 149 20.34 -10.74 -5.65
N ASP A 150 21.12 -10.77 -4.56
CA ASP A 150 21.60 -11.99 -3.90
C ASP A 150 20.59 -12.61 -2.91
N GLY A 151 19.44 -11.97 -2.72
CA GLY A 151 18.37 -12.43 -1.84
C GLY A 151 18.45 -11.92 -0.40
N THR A 152 19.40 -11.04 -0.05
CA THR A 152 19.54 -10.50 1.29
C THR A 152 18.68 -9.25 1.49
N PHE A 153 18.18 -9.06 2.72
CA PHE A 153 17.48 -7.83 3.08
C PHE A 153 18.47 -6.67 3.23
N SER A 154 18.46 -5.71 2.30
CA SER A 154 19.21 -4.47 2.44
C SER A 154 18.50 -3.44 3.32
N TYR A 155 17.20 -3.56 3.46
CA TYR A 155 16.38 -2.71 4.33
C TYR A 155 15.10 -3.43 4.75
N VAL A 156 14.68 -3.24 5.99
CA VAL A 156 13.33 -3.53 6.48
C VAL A 156 12.84 -2.35 7.32
N ASN A 157 11.55 -1.97 7.20
CA ASN A 157 11.00 -0.96 8.08
C ASN A 157 10.56 -1.57 9.43
N PRO A 158 10.30 -0.75 10.47
CA PRO A 158 9.84 -1.25 11.77
C PRO A 158 8.61 -2.15 11.65
N ALA A 159 7.61 -1.74 10.83
CA ALA A 159 6.39 -2.52 10.66
C ALA A 159 6.64 -3.91 10.05
N PHE A 160 7.65 -4.05 9.17
CA PHE A 160 8.04 -5.36 8.64
C PHE A 160 8.70 -6.23 9.71
N ALA A 161 9.61 -5.68 10.49
CA ALA A 161 10.28 -6.40 11.56
C ALA A 161 9.29 -6.84 12.65
N ASP A 162 8.44 -5.92 13.11
CA ASP A 162 7.38 -6.19 14.10
C ASP A 162 6.42 -7.28 13.63
N LEU A 163 6.05 -7.27 12.33
CA LEU A 163 5.15 -8.25 11.72
C LEU A 163 5.62 -9.69 11.91
N PHE A 164 6.95 -9.92 11.86
CA PHE A 164 7.55 -11.24 11.98
C PHE A 164 8.20 -11.49 13.35
N GLY A 165 8.17 -10.51 14.27
CA GLY A 165 8.71 -10.63 15.62
C GLY A 165 10.23 -10.54 15.70
N TYR A 166 10.87 -9.84 14.74
CA TYR A 166 12.31 -9.59 14.70
C TYR A 166 12.61 -8.13 15.02
N GLU A 167 13.86 -7.86 15.43
CA GLU A 167 14.42 -6.51 15.36
C GLU A 167 14.89 -6.22 13.92
N GLN A 168 14.91 -4.95 13.51
CA GLN A 168 15.34 -4.59 12.15
C GLN A 168 16.76 -5.07 11.82
N GLU A 169 17.67 -4.96 12.79
CA GLU A 169 19.08 -5.34 12.68
C GLU A 169 19.27 -6.85 12.53
N GLU A 170 18.34 -7.65 13.01
CA GLU A 170 18.40 -9.11 12.89
C GLU A 170 18.03 -9.57 11.48
N LEU A 171 17.10 -8.89 10.82
CA LEU A 171 16.70 -9.23 9.46
C LEU A 171 17.61 -8.59 8.40
N THR A 172 18.16 -7.40 8.69
CA THR A 172 19.03 -6.71 7.73
C THR A 172 20.33 -7.48 7.52
N GLY A 173 20.58 -7.91 6.29
CA GLY A 173 21.71 -8.76 5.92
C GLY A 173 21.38 -10.25 5.87
N ASP A 174 20.26 -10.69 6.44
CA ASP A 174 19.80 -12.07 6.32
C ASP A 174 19.09 -12.31 4.99
N HIS A 175 19.07 -13.56 4.55
CA HIS A 175 18.41 -13.95 3.32
C HIS A 175 16.89 -14.07 3.54
N TRP A 176 16.08 -13.67 2.57
CA TRP A 176 14.62 -13.63 2.66
C TRP A 176 13.95 -14.97 3.01
N ASN A 177 14.62 -16.12 2.71
CA ASN A 177 14.09 -17.44 2.98
C ASN A 177 13.96 -17.78 4.47
N VAL A 178 14.62 -17.04 5.38
CA VAL A 178 14.47 -17.18 6.83
C VAL A 178 13.01 -17.05 7.28
N LEU A 179 12.19 -16.35 6.50
CA LEU A 179 10.77 -16.15 6.76
C LEU A 179 9.86 -17.22 6.15
N TYR A 180 10.39 -18.36 5.68
CA TYR A 180 9.61 -19.38 4.99
C TYR A 180 10.03 -20.80 5.36
N HIS A 181 9.11 -21.75 5.22
CA HIS A 181 9.46 -23.18 5.16
C HIS A 181 10.03 -23.54 3.79
N ASP A 182 10.83 -24.59 3.73
CA ASP A 182 11.58 -25.01 2.54
C ASP A 182 10.70 -25.08 1.26
N ASN A 183 9.53 -25.71 1.35
CA ASN A 183 8.62 -25.88 0.21
C ASN A 183 8.02 -24.55 -0.31
N GLU A 184 7.78 -23.59 0.59
CA GLU A 184 7.27 -22.27 0.18
C GLU A 184 8.42 -21.38 -0.30
N ALA A 185 9.60 -21.52 0.27
CA ALA A 185 10.81 -20.88 -0.21
C ALA A 185 11.16 -21.35 -1.63
N ASP A 186 11.10 -22.65 -1.90
CA ASP A 186 11.29 -23.22 -3.24
C ASP A 186 10.31 -22.66 -4.27
N ARG A 187 9.03 -22.51 -3.89
CA ARG A 187 8.02 -21.90 -4.74
C ARG A 187 8.30 -20.43 -5.03
N LEU A 188 8.73 -19.65 -4.04
CA LEU A 188 9.11 -18.27 -4.25
C LEU A 188 10.32 -18.17 -5.20
N GLU A 189 11.34 -18.98 -5.00
CA GLU A 189 12.57 -18.93 -5.78
C GLU A 189 12.37 -19.39 -7.24
N ASN A 190 11.59 -20.45 -7.46
CA ASN A 190 11.46 -21.06 -8.76
C ASN A 190 10.31 -20.49 -9.61
N ASP A 191 9.22 -19.99 -8.98
CA ASP A 191 8.03 -19.53 -9.69
C ASP A 191 7.82 -18.03 -9.56
N ILE A 192 7.86 -17.50 -8.31
CA ILE A 192 7.41 -16.12 -8.03
C ILE A 192 8.49 -15.11 -8.39
N ILE A 193 9.73 -15.27 -7.89
CA ILE A 193 10.82 -14.34 -8.17
C ILE A 193 11.14 -14.23 -9.66
N PRO A 194 11.19 -15.32 -10.46
CA PRO A 194 11.33 -15.23 -11.90
C PRO A 194 10.15 -14.49 -12.58
N ALA A 195 8.92 -14.70 -12.09
CA ALA A 195 7.75 -13.98 -12.58
C ALA A 195 7.83 -12.47 -12.28
N VAL A 196 8.29 -12.08 -11.09
CA VAL A 196 8.53 -10.68 -10.71
C VAL A 196 9.56 -10.04 -11.63
N LYS A 197 10.69 -10.71 -11.86
CA LYS A 197 11.75 -10.23 -12.76
C LYS A 197 11.28 -10.06 -14.21
N LYS A 198 10.32 -10.88 -14.66
CA LYS A 198 9.78 -10.84 -16.03
C LYS A 198 8.65 -9.80 -16.19
N ASN A 199 7.76 -9.70 -15.21
CA ASN A 199 6.53 -8.93 -15.29
C ASN A 199 6.59 -7.62 -14.48
N GLU A 200 7.76 -7.31 -13.90
CA GLU A 200 8.04 -6.16 -13.03
C GLU A 200 7.31 -6.17 -11.68
N HIS A 201 6.23 -6.94 -11.52
CA HIS A 201 5.48 -7.04 -10.27
C HIS A 201 4.78 -8.40 -10.10
N TRP A 202 4.48 -8.73 -8.84
CA TRP A 202 3.63 -9.85 -8.45
C TRP A 202 2.87 -9.47 -7.16
N SER A 203 1.66 -10.01 -7.00
CA SER A 203 0.90 -9.88 -5.77
C SER A 203 0.17 -11.18 -5.45
N GLY A 204 0.21 -11.59 -4.19
CA GLY A 204 -0.41 -12.84 -3.76
C GLY A 204 -0.35 -13.04 -2.25
N GLU A 205 -0.80 -14.21 -1.83
CA GLU A 205 -0.78 -14.64 -0.44
C GLU A 205 0.24 -15.76 -0.26
N THR A 206 0.98 -15.71 0.85
CA THR A 206 1.94 -16.75 1.25
C THR A 206 1.86 -16.99 2.73
N VAL A 207 2.24 -18.20 3.15
CA VAL A 207 2.42 -18.54 4.56
C VAL A 207 3.87 -18.29 4.93
N ARG A 208 4.09 -17.44 5.93
CA ARG A 208 5.42 -17.09 6.42
C ARG A 208 5.61 -17.55 7.86
N LEU A 209 6.88 -17.62 8.26
CA LEU A 209 7.29 -17.94 9.61
C LEU A 209 7.59 -16.67 10.39
N MET A 210 7.10 -16.61 11.61
CA MET A 210 7.53 -15.67 12.63
C MET A 210 8.78 -16.20 13.35
N LYS A 211 9.49 -15.34 14.07
CA LYS A 211 10.70 -15.69 14.84
C LYS A 211 10.48 -16.79 15.87
N ASP A 212 9.30 -16.84 16.48
CA ASP A 212 8.89 -17.87 17.46
C ASP A 212 8.47 -19.20 16.83
N GLY A 213 8.41 -19.26 15.49
CA GLY A 213 8.01 -20.43 14.71
C GLY A 213 6.52 -20.48 14.37
N ASP A 214 5.74 -19.51 14.83
CA ASP A 214 4.34 -19.39 14.47
C ASP A 214 4.17 -19.04 12.98
N ARG A 215 3.00 -19.34 12.44
CA ARG A 215 2.66 -19.13 11.03
C ARG A 215 1.76 -17.92 10.85
N LEU A 216 2.12 -17.12 9.86
CA LEU A 216 1.42 -15.90 9.48
C LEU A 216 0.98 -15.99 8.02
N ILE A 217 -0.28 -15.71 7.72
CA ILE A 217 -0.74 -15.55 6.35
C ILE A 217 -0.56 -14.10 5.96
N THR A 218 0.32 -13.85 5.01
CA THR A 218 0.57 -12.50 4.52
C THR A 218 0.06 -12.31 3.10
N LYS A 219 -0.60 -11.18 2.87
CA LYS A 219 -0.77 -10.64 1.52
C LYS A 219 0.42 -9.74 1.23
N HIS A 220 1.14 -10.03 0.16
CA HIS A 220 2.30 -9.22 -0.19
C HIS A 220 2.37 -8.89 -1.67
N ARG A 221 3.08 -7.82 -1.97
CA ARG A 221 3.42 -7.40 -3.32
C ARG A 221 4.92 -7.37 -3.45
N LEU A 222 5.39 -7.83 -4.58
CA LEU A 222 6.80 -7.77 -4.98
C LEU A 222 6.88 -6.92 -6.24
N ALA A 223 7.81 -5.97 -6.26
CA ALA A 223 8.10 -5.14 -7.43
C ALA A 223 9.61 -5.15 -7.70
N HIS A 224 9.99 -5.30 -8.97
CA HIS A 224 11.38 -5.31 -9.41
C HIS A 224 11.82 -3.90 -9.77
N ALA A 225 12.86 -3.40 -9.14
CA ALA A 225 13.49 -2.11 -9.44
C ALA A 225 14.59 -2.26 -10.51
N ALA A 226 14.96 -1.15 -11.16
CA ALA A 226 15.89 -1.14 -12.29
C ALA A 226 17.31 -1.63 -11.96
N ASP A 227 17.72 -1.57 -10.69
CA ASP A 227 19.01 -2.04 -10.16
C ASP A 227 19.02 -3.50 -9.73
N GLY A 228 17.92 -4.21 -9.94
CA GLY A 228 17.78 -5.62 -9.56
C GLY A 228 17.22 -5.87 -8.16
N VAL A 229 17.01 -4.81 -7.38
CA VAL A 229 16.39 -4.87 -6.06
C VAL A 229 14.91 -5.24 -6.18
N ILE A 230 14.42 -6.08 -5.26
CA ILE A 230 13.01 -6.39 -5.12
C ILE A 230 12.45 -5.61 -3.92
N VAL A 231 11.46 -4.77 -4.18
CA VAL A 231 10.67 -4.11 -3.15
C VAL A 231 9.53 -5.04 -2.74
N CYS A 232 9.45 -5.39 -1.47
CA CYS A 232 8.36 -6.19 -0.91
C CYS A 232 7.52 -5.32 0.03
N THR A 233 6.19 -5.31 -0.15
CA THR A 233 5.27 -4.88 0.90
C THR A 233 4.53 -6.10 1.44
N ALA A 234 4.29 -6.14 2.76
CA ALA A 234 3.65 -7.26 3.44
C ALA A 234 2.65 -6.78 4.49
N ARG A 235 1.47 -7.42 4.49
CA ARG A 235 0.42 -7.20 5.47
C ARG A 235 -0.08 -8.53 6.01
N ASP A 236 -0.30 -8.60 7.33
CA ASP A 236 -1.00 -9.72 7.97
C ASP A 236 -2.47 -9.75 7.54
N ILE A 237 -2.92 -10.91 7.08
CA ILE A 237 -4.32 -11.19 6.78
C ILE A 237 -4.83 -12.44 7.55
N THR A 238 -4.05 -12.91 8.52
CA THR A 238 -4.41 -14.07 9.35
C THR A 238 -5.72 -13.85 10.10
N PRO A 239 -5.96 -12.66 10.73
CA PRO A 239 -7.22 -12.39 11.42
C PRO A 239 -8.42 -12.45 10.48
N GLU A 240 -8.34 -11.81 9.32
CA GLU A 240 -9.42 -11.79 8.32
C GLU A 240 -9.71 -13.21 7.79
N ARG A 241 -8.66 -14.00 7.55
CA ARG A 241 -8.79 -15.39 7.09
C ARG A 241 -9.39 -16.29 8.16
N THR A 242 -8.95 -16.14 9.42
CA THR A 242 -9.48 -16.91 10.55
C THR A 242 -10.96 -16.61 10.77
N GLN A 243 -11.34 -15.33 10.75
CA GLN A 243 -12.73 -14.91 10.89
C GLN A 243 -13.62 -15.50 9.79
N LEU A 244 -13.21 -15.41 8.53
CA LEU A 244 -13.96 -16.01 7.41
C LEU A 244 -14.11 -17.52 7.56
N MET A 245 -13.07 -18.19 8.07
CA MET A 245 -13.09 -19.64 8.30
C MET A 245 -14.00 -20.01 9.47
N GLU A 246 -13.99 -19.24 10.54
CA GLU A 246 -14.89 -19.40 11.68
C GLU A 246 -16.35 -19.18 11.30
N GLU A 247 -16.67 -18.13 10.54
CA GLU A 247 -18.02 -17.85 10.04
C GLU A 247 -18.51 -18.98 9.14
N SER A 248 -17.65 -19.49 8.25
CA SER A 248 -17.99 -20.66 7.41
C SER A 248 -18.25 -21.91 8.25
N THR A 249 -17.38 -22.19 9.23
CA THR A 249 -17.52 -23.37 10.09
C THR A 249 -18.76 -23.27 10.97
N GLN A 250 -19.06 -22.10 11.54
CA GLN A 250 -20.28 -21.90 12.33
C GLN A 250 -21.53 -22.12 11.48
N PHE A 251 -21.53 -21.63 10.26
CA PHE A 251 -22.64 -21.86 9.33
C PHE A 251 -22.83 -23.36 9.02
N ASP A 252 -21.73 -24.07 8.73
CA ASP A 252 -21.78 -25.52 8.46
C ASP A 252 -22.30 -26.30 9.69
N VAL A 253 -21.80 -26.00 10.89
CA VAL A 253 -22.26 -26.59 12.14
C VAL A 253 -23.77 -26.34 12.38
N LEU A 254 -24.23 -25.10 12.15
CA LEU A 254 -25.65 -24.77 12.33
C LEU A 254 -26.54 -25.49 11.33
N THR A 255 -26.13 -25.59 10.08
CA THR A 255 -26.90 -26.26 9.03
C THR A 255 -26.90 -27.78 9.17
N ASP A 256 -25.78 -28.36 9.64
CA ASP A 256 -25.67 -29.80 9.91
C ASP A 256 -26.43 -30.23 11.16
N ALA A 257 -26.60 -29.36 12.15
CA ALA A 257 -27.46 -29.59 13.31
C ALA A 257 -28.95 -29.69 12.94
N MET A 258 -29.36 -29.20 11.77
CA MET A 258 -30.74 -29.35 11.25
C MET A 258 -30.91 -30.73 10.61
N THR A 259 -31.02 -31.75 11.45
CA THR A 259 -31.05 -33.17 11.01
C THR A 259 -32.26 -33.57 10.21
N ASP A 260 -33.34 -32.79 10.28
CA ASP A 260 -34.66 -33.05 9.63
C ASP A 260 -34.85 -32.21 8.34
N ARG A 261 -33.85 -31.43 7.94
CA ARG A 261 -33.92 -30.55 6.77
C ARG A 261 -32.68 -30.65 5.91
N ALA A 262 -32.91 -30.64 4.60
CA ALA A 262 -31.83 -30.38 3.65
C ALA A 262 -31.61 -28.85 3.52
N PHE A 263 -30.37 -28.44 3.64
CA PHE A 263 -29.98 -27.06 3.40
C PHE A 263 -28.82 -27.00 2.36
N PHE A 264 -28.99 -26.15 1.37
CA PHE A 264 -27.91 -25.90 0.38
C PHE A 264 -28.03 -24.50 -0.21
N THR A 265 -26.97 -24.03 -0.85
CA THR A 265 -26.96 -22.74 -1.48
C THR A 265 -26.66 -22.84 -2.98
N LEU A 266 -27.19 -21.88 -3.73
CA LEU A 266 -26.91 -21.72 -5.15
C LEU A 266 -26.22 -20.40 -5.41
N ASP A 267 -25.47 -20.33 -6.51
CA ASP A 267 -25.05 -19.07 -7.08
C ASP A 267 -26.22 -18.33 -7.78
N HIS A 268 -25.90 -17.18 -8.40
CA HIS A 268 -26.90 -16.36 -9.10
C HIS A 268 -27.45 -17.00 -10.37
N GLU A 269 -26.81 -18.05 -10.89
CA GLU A 269 -27.20 -18.80 -12.09
C GLU A 269 -27.93 -20.12 -11.73
N GLY A 270 -28.03 -20.48 -10.45
CA GLY A 270 -28.73 -21.67 -9.98
C GLY A 270 -27.88 -22.92 -9.80
N TYR A 271 -26.53 -22.77 -9.82
CA TYR A 271 -25.61 -23.88 -9.55
C TYR A 271 -25.34 -24.03 -8.06
N ILE A 272 -25.27 -25.28 -7.58
CA ILE A 272 -25.09 -25.62 -6.18
C ILE A 272 -23.67 -25.29 -5.72
N THR A 273 -23.56 -24.46 -4.67
CA THR A 273 -22.28 -23.95 -4.12
C THR A 273 -21.98 -24.48 -2.71
N ARG A 274 -22.98 -24.90 -1.95
CA ARG A 274 -22.85 -25.54 -0.64
C ARG A 274 -23.88 -26.64 -0.49
N TRP A 275 -23.57 -27.67 0.31
CA TRP A 275 -24.36 -28.85 0.48
C TRP A 275 -24.17 -29.43 1.89
N ASN A 276 -25.20 -29.39 2.74
CA ASN A 276 -25.10 -29.90 4.10
C ASN A 276 -25.39 -31.43 4.19
N ASP A 277 -25.07 -32.02 5.31
CA ASP A 277 -25.34 -33.42 5.61
C ASP A 277 -26.84 -33.79 5.54
N GLY A 278 -27.72 -32.83 5.87
CA GLY A 278 -29.16 -32.98 5.70
C GLY A 278 -29.56 -33.18 4.25
N ALA A 279 -28.99 -32.38 3.34
CA ALA A 279 -29.22 -32.48 1.91
C ALA A 279 -28.71 -33.81 1.34
N ARG A 280 -27.53 -34.27 1.78
CA ARG A 280 -27.01 -35.60 1.42
C ARG A 280 -27.94 -36.71 1.84
N ARG A 281 -28.41 -36.72 3.09
CA ARG A 281 -29.37 -37.75 3.58
C ARG A 281 -30.70 -37.70 2.84
N PHE A 282 -31.18 -36.50 2.53
CA PHE A 282 -32.47 -36.32 1.89
C PHE A 282 -32.44 -36.74 0.41
N THR A 283 -31.43 -36.33 -0.35
CA THR A 283 -31.35 -36.52 -1.80
C THR A 283 -30.56 -37.77 -2.21
N GLY A 284 -29.61 -38.21 -1.37
CA GLY A 284 -28.71 -39.32 -1.65
C GLY A 284 -27.43 -38.90 -2.39
N TYR A 285 -27.27 -37.64 -2.83
CA TYR A 285 -26.08 -37.16 -3.49
C TYR A 285 -24.99 -36.82 -2.49
N ASP A 286 -23.76 -37.29 -2.72
CA ASP A 286 -22.61 -36.85 -1.98
C ASP A 286 -22.15 -35.45 -2.46
N VAL A 287 -21.49 -34.72 -1.56
CA VAL A 287 -21.07 -33.32 -1.81
C VAL A 287 -20.17 -33.19 -3.04
N GLU A 288 -19.27 -34.14 -3.26
CA GLU A 288 -18.33 -34.15 -4.38
C GLU A 288 -19.02 -34.36 -5.74
N GLU A 289 -20.19 -34.98 -5.75
CA GLU A 289 -20.97 -35.29 -6.94
C GLU A 289 -21.91 -34.15 -7.35
N ILE A 290 -22.39 -33.38 -6.37
CA ILE A 290 -23.48 -32.41 -6.59
C ILE A 290 -23.01 -30.97 -6.65
N LEU A 291 -21.84 -30.63 -6.07
CA LEU A 291 -21.29 -29.28 -6.18
C LEU A 291 -21.02 -28.90 -7.63
N GLY A 292 -21.50 -27.73 -8.02
CA GLY A 292 -21.40 -27.24 -9.40
C GLY A 292 -22.46 -27.79 -10.34
N ALA A 293 -23.34 -28.71 -9.89
CA ALA A 293 -24.51 -29.10 -10.67
C ALA A 293 -25.63 -28.05 -10.55
N HIS A 294 -26.42 -27.91 -11.61
CA HIS A 294 -27.58 -27.02 -11.56
C HIS A 294 -28.71 -27.66 -10.70
N VAL A 295 -29.44 -26.82 -9.96
CA VAL A 295 -30.47 -27.25 -9.02
C VAL A 295 -31.59 -28.12 -9.69
N SER A 296 -31.80 -27.98 -10.98
CA SER A 296 -32.73 -28.82 -11.76
C SER A 296 -32.39 -30.30 -11.72
N THR A 297 -31.17 -30.70 -11.35
CA THR A 297 -30.78 -32.09 -11.13
C THR A 297 -31.60 -32.79 -10.06
N LEU A 298 -32.20 -32.06 -9.12
CA LEU A 298 -33.03 -32.55 -8.03
C LEU A 298 -34.51 -32.71 -8.43
N PHE A 299 -34.87 -32.43 -9.68
CA PHE A 299 -36.23 -32.50 -10.20
C PHE A 299 -36.29 -33.50 -11.35
N GLU A 300 -37.46 -34.03 -11.61
CA GLU A 300 -37.66 -34.97 -12.72
C GLU A 300 -37.44 -34.24 -14.05
N GLY A 301 -36.48 -34.73 -14.88
CA GLY A 301 -35.96 -34.08 -16.08
C GLY A 301 -36.95 -33.88 -17.21
N SER A 302 -38.00 -33.11 -16.97
CA SER A 302 -38.98 -32.67 -17.97
C SER A 302 -38.80 -31.18 -18.25
N ASP A 303 -39.10 -30.69 -19.45
CA ASP A 303 -39.07 -29.25 -19.78
C ASP A 303 -39.90 -28.44 -18.78
N SER A 304 -41.02 -28.99 -18.27
CA SER A 304 -41.85 -28.35 -17.25
C SER A 304 -41.17 -28.18 -15.88
N ALA A 305 -40.23 -29.05 -15.53
CA ALA A 305 -39.48 -28.93 -14.26
C ALA A 305 -38.40 -27.82 -14.34
N ASN A 306 -37.77 -27.67 -15.48
CA ASN A 306 -36.83 -26.55 -15.71
C ASN A 306 -37.56 -25.22 -15.68
N ASP A 307 -38.72 -25.09 -16.36
CA ASP A 307 -39.54 -23.88 -16.34
C ASP A 307 -40.01 -23.53 -14.92
N LEU A 308 -40.35 -24.53 -14.10
CA LEU A 308 -40.73 -24.33 -12.69
C LEU A 308 -39.57 -23.76 -11.87
N ILE A 309 -38.38 -24.33 -12.01
CA ILE A 309 -37.19 -23.85 -11.28
C ILE A 309 -36.85 -22.41 -11.67
N GLU A 310 -36.86 -22.07 -12.96
CA GLU A 310 -36.63 -20.71 -13.41
C GLU A 310 -37.66 -19.72 -12.83
N GLN A 311 -38.94 -20.10 -12.81
CA GLN A 311 -39.99 -19.30 -12.17
C GLN A 311 -39.78 -19.08 -10.68
N LEU A 312 -39.33 -20.13 -9.95
CA LEU A 312 -39.06 -20.03 -8.52
C LEU A 312 -37.86 -19.14 -8.23
N LEU A 313 -36.78 -19.24 -9.01
CA LEU A 313 -35.61 -18.40 -8.89
C LEU A 313 -35.96 -16.92 -9.18
N ASP A 314 -36.74 -16.65 -10.25
CA ASP A 314 -37.20 -15.30 -10.61
C ASP A 314 -38.15 -14.72 -9.54
N THR A 315 -39.05 -15.57 -8.98
CA THR A 315 -39.94 -15.17 -7.89
C THR A 315 -39.12 -14.79 -6.65
N ALA A 316 -38.17 -15.66 -6.24
CA ALA A 316 -37.34 -15.39 -5.11
C ALA A 316 -36.48 -14.11 -5.31
N LYS A 317 -35.96 -13.91 -6.51
CA LYS A 317 -35.19 -12.70 -6.87
C LYS A 317 -36.02 -11.41 -6.75
N THR A 318 -37.29 -11.45 -7.13
CA THR A 318 -38.16 -10.26 -7.12
C THR A 318 -38.88 -10.03 -5.79
N SER A 319 -39.25 -11.08 -5.08
CA SER A 319 -40.06 -11.03 -3.85
C SER A 319 -39.25 -11.33 -2.58
N GLY A 320 -37.95 -11.67 -2.72
CA GLY A 320 -37.08 -12.07 -1.62
C GLY A 320 -37.13 -13.57 -1.30
N SER A 321 -38.26 -14.23 -1.56
CA SER A 321 -38.42 -15.68 -1.37
C SER A 321 -39.50 -16.28 -2.27
N ALA A 322 -39.40 -17.59 -2.47
CA ALA A 322 -40.41 -18.42 -3.14
C ALA A 322 -40.53 -19.75 -2.41
N SER A 323 -41.73 -20.37 -2.45
CA SER A 323 -41.97 -21.69 -1.88
C SER A 323 -42.68 -22.59 -2.88
N HIS A 324 -42.36 -23.86 -2.82
CA HIS A 324 -42.97 -24.86 -3.67
C HIS A 324 -43.10 -26.20 -2.93
N ASP A 325 -44.30 -26.77 -2.94
CA ASP A 325 -44.55 -28.14 -2.48
C ASP A 325 -44.60 -29.06 -3.69
N GLY A 326 -43.70 -30.02 -3.76
CA GLY A 326 -43.58 -30.85 -4.94
C GLY A 326 -42.79 -32.12 -4.78
N LEU A 327 -42.84 -32.89 -5.85
CA LEU A 327 -42.12 -34.15 -5.95
C LEU A 327 -40.67 -33.90 -6.31
N GLN A 328 -39.77 -34.41 -5.50
CA GLN A 328 -38.31 -34.37 -5.72
C GLN A 328 -37.83 -35.76 -6.11
N ILE A 329 -36.78 -35.85 -6.91
CA ILE A 329 -36.12 -37.08 -7.29
C ILE A 329 -34.81 -37.24 -6.52
N ARG A 330 -34.60 -38.40 -5.91
CA ARG A 330 -33.34 -38.76 -5.26
C ARG A 330 -32.37 -39.40 -6.25
N GLN A 331 -31.06 -39.39 -5.93
CA GLN A 331 -30.03 -40.01 -6.76
C GLN A 331 -30.34 -41.46 -7.18
N ASN A 332 -30.96 -42.23 -6.29
CA ASN A 332 -31.34 -43.62 -6.57
C ASN A 332 -32.63 -43.78 -7.43
N GLY A 333 -33.19 -42.68 -7.92
CA GLY A 333 -34.40 -42.64 -8.74
C GLY A 333 -35.71 -42.75 -7.95
N THR A 334 -35.68 -42.78 -6.62
CA THR A 334 -36.91 -42.75 -5.80
C THR A 334 -37.42 -41.32 -5.66
N HIS A 335 -38.74 -41.19 -5.54
CA HIS A 335 -39.38 -39.88 -5.38
C HIS A 335 -39.79 -39.65 -3.93
N CYS A 336 -39.74 -38.41 -3.50
CA CYS A 336 -40.23 -37.95 -2.20
C CYS A 336 -40.94 -36.61 -2.33
N TRP A 337 -41.97 -36.41 -1.51
CA TRP A 337 -42.63 -35.11 -1.39
C TRP A 337 -41.81 -34.21 -0.48
N ALA A 338 -41.57 -32.99 -0.91
CA ALA A 338 -40.85 -31.98 -0.14
C ALA A 338 -41.50 -30.61 -0.22
N ASP A 339 -41.51 -29.95 0.90
CA ASP A 339 -41.69 -28.48 1.00
C ASP A 339 -40.35 -27.81 0.77
N MET A 340 -40.25 -27.02 -0.26
CA MET A 340 -39.08 -26.28 -0.64
C MET A 340 -39.29 -24.79 -0.41
N THR A 341 -38.36 -24.14 0.28
CA THR A 341 -38.30 -22.70 0.41
C THR A 341 -36.98 -22.19 -0.17
N LEU A 342 -37.08 -21.27 -1.14
CA LEU A 342 -35.96 -20.51 -1.69
C LEU A 342 -35.96 -19.11 -1.08
N SER A 343 -34.77 -18.61 -0.74
CA SER A 343 -34.57 -17.23 -0.31
C SER A 343 -33.43 -16.61 -1.10
N ALA A 344 -33.67 -15.47 -1.74
CA ALA A 344 -32.64 -14.74 -2.46
C ALA A 344 -31.73 -13.96 -1.49
N SER A 345 -30.43 -13.96 -1.75
CA SER A 345 -29.41 -13.21 -1.02
C SER A 345 -28.81 -12.14 -1.93
N PHE A 346 -28.70 -10.92 -1.41
CA PHE A 346 -28.17 -9.76 -2.13
C PHE A 346 -26.94 -9.20 -1.41
N ASP A 347 -26.08 -8.58 -2.15
CA ASP A 347 -24.94 -7.82 -1.59
C ASP A 347 -25.35 -6.40 -1.18
N GLU A 348 -24.41 -5.66 -0.60
CA GLU A 348 -24.62 -4.27 -0.14
C GLU A 348 -25.01 -3.30 -1.27
N SER A 349 -24.69 -3.65 -2.52
CA SER A 349 -25.07 -2.87 -3.70
C SER A 349 -26.48 -3.21 -4.24
N GLY A 350 -27.11 -4.24 -3.68
CA GLY A 350 -28.38 -4.78 -4.16
C GLY A 350 -28.25 -5.76 -5.32
N ALA A 351 -27.03 -6.20 -5.67
CA ALA A 351 -26.83 -7.24 -6.66
C ALA A 351 -27.08 -8.63 -6.09
N LEU A 352 -27.72 -9.50 -6.86
CA LEU A 352 -28.01 -10.89 -6.45
C LEU A 352 -26.70 -11.67 -6.27
N ARG A 353 -26.48 -12.20 -5.07
CA ARG A 353 -25.37 -13.11 -4.74
C ARG A 353 -25.68 -14.57 -5.06
N GLY A 354 -26.92 -14.97 -4.84
CA GLY A 354 -27.37 -16.34 -5.00
C GLY A 354 -28.61 -16.65 -4.16
N TYR A 355 -28.85 -17.93 -3.88
CA TYR A 355 -30.03 -18.36 -3.17
C TYR A 355 -29.68 -19.35 -2.06
N GLY A 356 -30.46 -19.32 -0.96
CA GLY A 356 -30.46 -20.35 0.07
C GLY A 356 -31.71 -21.21 -0.08
N ILE A 357 -31.55 -22.52 -0.04
CA ILE A 357 -32.66 -23.46 -0.20
C ILE A 357 -32.77 -24.33 1.04
N ILE A 358 -34.01 -24.50 1.52
CA ILE A 358 -34.39 -25.43 2.56
C ILE A 358 -35.39 -26.42 1.98
N LEU A 359 -35.13 -27.75 2.12
CA LEU A 359 -36.09 -28.80 1.81
C LEU A 359 -36.46 -29.52 3.11
N LYS A 360 -37.75 -29.79 3.24
CA LYS A 360 -38.31 -30.60 4.32
C LYS A 360 -39.16 -31.71 3.72
N GLU A 361 -38.90 -32.98 4.09
CA GLU A 361 -39.76 -34.12 3.68
C GLU A 361 -41.13 -33.99 4.28
N THR A 362 -42.16 -34.17 3.44
CA THR A 362 -43.55 -34.16 3.86
C THR A 362 -44.18 -35.54 3.59
N ASN A 363 -44.97 -36.07 4.55
CA ASN A 363 -45.54 -37.40 4.48
C ASN A 363 -46.91 -37.49 3.77
N GLU A 364 -47.45 -36.37 3.25
CA GLU A 364 -48.78 -36.37 2.65
C GLU A 364 -48.93 -35.42 1.47
N GLN A 365 -49.71 -35.90 0.46
CA GLN A 365 -50.29 -35.05 -0.57
C GLN A 365 -51.24 -34.03 0.11
N HIS A 366 -50.77 -32.79 0.32
CA HIS A 366 -51.72 -31.71 0.54
C HIS A 366 -52.33 -31.36 -0.83
N VAL A 367 -53.44 -31.97 -1.17
CA VAL A 367 -54.30 -31.54 -2.27
C VAL A 367 -54.90 -30.21 -1.83
N PRO A 368 -54.62 -29.08 -2.47
CA PRO A 368 -55.33 -27.83 -2.19
C PRO A 368 -56.79 -28.03 -2.55
N GLN A 369 -57.69 -27.75 -1.60
CA GLN A 369 -59.13 -27.65 -1.86
C GLN A 369 -59.44 -26.39 -2.65
#